data_89344dde437ad5093c650b2bb4911f96
#
_entry.id   89344dde437ad5093c650b2bb4911f96
#
_cell.length_a   1.000
_cell.length_b   1.000
_cell.length_c   1.000
_cell.angle_alpha   90.00
_cell.angle_beta   90.00
_cell.angle_gamma   90.00
#
_symmetry.space_group_name_H-M   'P 1'
#
loop_
_entity.id
_entity.type
_entity.pdbx_description
1 polymer ?
#
loop_
_entity_poly.entity_id
_entity_poly.type
_entity_poly.pdbx_seq_one_letter_code
_entity_poly.pdbx_strand_id
1 'polypeptide(L)'
;VLEGSVRKVGNDVRITAQLIVTSDNSHRWAKRYDGTLENIFELQTDISQKIAEELDIEFSSTTEVSVGEDAVKKKEAHDIARRGRAVMIPPSARNIAASKPFYDRAIEIDENCAMAYAGLGHCDIINAWHHEFDPHKRSNLFTTGSAFAEKAREIDPKLALPYVSLSL
;
A
#
# COMPACT_ATOMS: atom_id res chain seq x y z
N VAL A 1 -15.96 4.50 18.69
CA VAL A 1 -15.15 3.29 18.94
C VAL A 1 -15.76 2.14 18.17
N LEU A 2 -14.89 1.31 17.53
CA LEU A 2 -15.30 0.05 16.92
C LEU A 2 -15.08 -1.08 17.92
N GLU A 3 -16.12 -1.83 18.19
CA GLU A 3 -16.07 -3.04 19.00
C GLU A 3 -16.56 -4.25 18.20
N GLY A 4 -16.07 -5.42 18.53
CA GLY A 4 -16.51 -6.63 17.87
C GLY A 4 -16.05 -7.90 18.54
N SER A 5 -16.60 -9.02 18.08
CA SER A 5 -16.21 -10.34 18.51
C SER A 5 -16.17 -11.31 17.33
N VAL A 6 -15.27 -12.27 17.39
CA VAL A 6 -15.17 -13.35 16.42
C VAL A 6 -15.38 -14.68 17.15
N ARG A 7 -16.31 -15.50 16.66
CA ARG A 7 -16.51 -16.86 17.13
C ARG A 7 -16.31 -17.84 15.98
N LYS A 8 -15.48 -18.83 16.20
CA LYS A 8 -15.22 -19.90 15.23
C LYS A 8 -15.67 -21.25 15.79
N VAL A 9 -16.36 -22.03 14.97
CA VAL A 9 -16.77 -23.42 15.29
C VAL A 9 -16.51 -24.26 14.04
N GLY A 10 -15.50 -25.11 14.09
CA GLY A 10 -15.08 -25.85 12.89
C GLY A 10 -14.62 -24.90 11.77
N ASN A 11 -15.30 -24.96 10.62
CA ASN A 11 -15.06 -24.07 9.47
C ASN A 11 -15.93 -22.80 9.49
N ASP A 12 -16.96 -22.76 10.35
CA ASP A 12 -17.90 -21.65 10.45
C ASP A 12 -17.31 -20.51 11.28
N VAL A 13 -17.49 -19.30 10.81
CA VAL A 13 -17.03 -18.05 11.45
C VAL A 13 -18.22 -17.12 11.62
N ARG A 14 -18.40 -16.61 12.82
CA ARG A 14 -19.34 -15.52 13.12
C ARG A 14 -18.60 -14.32 13.62
N ILE A 15 -18.80 -13.17 12.96
CA ILE A 15 -18.25 -11.89 13.33
C ILE A 15 -19.39 -10.96 13.72
N THR A 16 -19.28 -10.35 14.89
CA THR A 16 -20.17 -9.26 15.30
C THR A 16 -19.33 -7.99 15.35
N ALA A 17 -19.78 -6.95 14.68
CA ALA A 17 -19.12 -5.65 14.69
C ALA A 17 -20.13 -4.55 15.03
N GLN A 18 -19.71 -3.57 15.84
CA GLN A 18 -20.53 -2.42 16.20
C GLN A 18 -19.70 -1.15 16.30
N LEU A 19 -20.27 -0.05 15.84
CA LEU A 19 -19.68 1.29 15.92
C LEU A 19 -20.44 2.09 16.98
N ILE A 20 -19.71 2.56 17.99
CA ILE A 20 -20.25 3.28 19.14
C ILE A 20 -19.73 4.71 19.11
N VAL A 21 -20.62 5.68 19.25
CA VAL A 21 -20.30 7.08 19.43
C VAL A 21 -19.89 7.30 20.88
N THR A 22 -18.68 7.80 21.12
CA THR A 22 -18.14 7.92 22.48
C THR A 22 -18.70 9.09 23.28
N SER A 23 -19.33 10.08 22.62
CA SER A 23 -19.89 11.25 23.28
C SER A 23 -21.19 10.96 24.03
N ASP A 24 -22.00 10.01 23.56
CA ASP A 24 -23.31 9.69 24.09
C ASP A 24 -23.57 8.18 24.28
N ASN A 25 -22.55 7.38 24.00
CA ASN A 25 -22.61 5.91 24.08
C ASN A 25 -23.68 5.27 23.16
N SER A 26 -24.11 5.99 22.12
CA SER A 26 -25.10 5.49 21.17
C SER A 26 -24.47 4.53 20.17
N HIS A 27 -25.24 3.51 19.78
CA HIS A 27 -24.81 2.61 18.70
C HIS A 27 -25.15 3.23 17.34
N ARG A 28 -24.14 3.69 16.59
CA ARG A 28 -24.33 4.22 15.25
C ARG A 28 -24.64 3.08 14.25
N TRP A 29 -24.02 1.93 14.47
CA TRP A 29 -24.18 0.77 13.63
C TRP A 29 -23.79 -0.50 14.39
N ALA A 30 -24.53 -1.59 14.15
CA ALA A 30 -24.23 -2.94 14.65
C ALA A 30 -24.68 -3.97 13.65
N LYS A 31 -23.83 -4.93 13.32
CA LYS A 31 -24.13 -6.00 12.36
C LYS A 31 -23.43 -7.30 12.73
N ARG A 32 -24.08 -8.41 12.40
CA ARG A 32 -23.53 -9.75 12.50
C ARG A 32 -23.31 -10.30 11.09
N TYR A 33 -22.16 -10.92 10.91
CA TYR A 33 -21.74 -11.59 9.68
C TYR A 33 -21.51 -13.07 10.01
N ASP A 34 -22.14 -13.95 9.25
CA ASP A 34 -21.96 -15.40 9.33
C ASP A 34 -21.32 -15.86 8.01
N GLY A 35 -20.27 -16.69 8.09
CA GLY A 35 -19.56 -17.22 6.92
C GLY A 35 -18.63 -18.36 7.28
N THR A 36 -17.72 -18.69 6.38
CA THR A 36 -16.72 -19.75 6.55
C THR A 36 -15.32 -19.20 6.45
N LEU A 37 -14.33 -20.00 6.85
CA LEU A 37 -12.91 -19.63 6.67
C LEU A 37 -12.54 -19.40 5.19
N GLU A 38 -13.26 -20.03 4.27
CA GLU A 38 -13.03 -19.91 2.83
C GLU A 38 -13.41 -18.51 2.31
N ASN A 39 -14.46 -17.90 2.87
CA ASN A 39 -14.92 -16.57 2.49
C ASN A 39 -14.56 -15.46 3.48
N ILE A 40 -13.63 -15.72 4.40
CA ILE A 40 -13.23 -14.75 5.44
C ILE A 40 -12.74 -13.42 4.88
N PHE A 41 -12.09 -13.43 3.72
CA PHE A 41 -11.60 -12.20 3.06
C PHE A 41 -12.72 -11.37 2.47
N GLU A 42 -13.79 -12.00 1.96
CA GLU A 42 -14.99 -11.31 1.49
C GLU A 42 -15.71 -10.64 2.66
N LEU A 43 -15.88 -11.37 3.78
CA LEU A 43 -16.45 -10.83 5.01
C LEU A 43 -15.63 -9.64 5.55
N GLN A 44 -14.31 -9.73 5.51
CA GLN A 44 -13.44 -8.64 5.94
C GLN A 44 -13.61 -7.40 5.05
N THR A 45 -13.76 -7.59 3.75
CA THR A 45 -13.99 -6.51 2.79
C THR A 45 -15.32 -5.82 3.05
N ASP A 46 -16.41 -6.58 3.20
CA ASP A 46 -17.74 -6.07 3.50
C ASP A 46 -17.79 -5.27 4.81
N ILE A 47 -17.14 -5.79 5.87
CA ILE A 47 -17.06 -5.10 7.16
C ILE A 47 -16.29 -3.79 7.03
N SER A 48 -15.14 -3.81 6.36
CA SER A 48 -14.31 -2.63 6.18
C SER A 48 -15.01 -1.54 5.38
N GLN A 49 -15.71 -1.91 4.31
CA GLN A 49 -16.49 -0.99 3.49
C GLN A 49 -17.64 -0.38 4.31
N LYS A 50 -18.34 -1.20 5.10
CA LYS A 50 -19.46 -0.70 5.92
C LYS A 50 -19.00 0.25 7.03
N ILE A 51 -17.87 -0.03 7.66
CA ILE A 51 -17.28 0.88 8.65
C ILE A 51 -16.95 2.22 7.99
N ALA A 52 -16.39 2.20 6.79
CA ALA A 52 -16.05 3.41 6.07
C ALA A 52 -17.28 4.25 5.73
N GLU A 53 -18.34 3.63 5.20
CA GLU A 53 -19.61 4.29 4.90
C GLU A 53 -20.18 4.98 6.15
N GLU A 54 -20.17 4.29 7.29
CA GLU A 54 -20.73 4.82 8.54
C GLU A 54 -19.89 5.93 9.19
N LEU A 55 -18.61 6.00 8.88
CA LEU A 55 -17.71 7.04 9.36
C LEU A 55 -17.65 8.26 8.45
N ASP A 56 -18.42 8.29 7.33
CA ASP A 56 -18.29 9.31 6.27
C ASP A 56 -16.83 9.44 5.78
N ILE A 57 -16.06 8.37 5.89
CA ILE A 57 -14.72 8.33 5.33
C ILE A 57 -14.87 8.00 3.86
N GLU A 58 -14.63 8.97 2.99
CA GLU A 58 -14.42 8.69 1.59
C GLU A 58 -13.22 7.75 1.46
N PHE A 59 -13.51 6.47 1.32
CA PHE A 59 -12.51 5.57 0.75
C PHE A 59 -12.31 6.03 -0.69
N SER A 60 -11.18 6.64 -0.97
CA SER A 60 -10.67 6.77 -2.32
C SER A 60 -10.27 5.37 -2.83
N SER A 61 -11.24 4.46 -2.85
CA SER A 61 -11.11 3.18 -3.51
C SER A 61 -12.49 2.71 -3.90
N THR A 62 -12.72 2.77 -5.18
CA THR A 62 -13.81 2.12 -5.89
C THR A 62 -15.19 2.72 -5.69
N THR A 63 -15.35 3.98 -6.00
CA THR A 63 -16.56 4.37 -6.68
C THR A 63 -16.61 3.57 -7.99
N GLU A 64 -17.69 2.88 -8.29
CA GLU A 64 -18.12 2.56 -9.64
C GLU A 64 -18.46 3.88 -10.38
N VAL A 65 -17.47 4.73 -10.49
CA VAL A 65 -17.38 5.70 -11.55
C VAL A 65 -16.93 4.89 -12.75
N SER A 66 -17.52 5.08 -13.89
CA SER A 66 -17.00 4.65 -15.18
C SER A 66 -15.48 4.64 -15.09
N VAL A 67 -14.90 3.45 -14.96
CA VAL A 67 -13.46 3.28 -14.72
C VAL A 67 -12.82 3.71 -16.02
N GLY A 68 -12.48 4.98 -16.11
CA GLY A 68 -11.76 5.51 -17.25
C GLY A 68 -10.47 4.71 -17.39
N GLU A 69 -10.01 4.55 -18.62
CA GLU A 69 -8.79 3.79 -18.96
C GLU A 69 -7.62 4.16 -18.05
N ASP A 70 -7.57 5.41 -17.62
CA ASP A 70 -6.55 5.94 -16.69
C ASP A 70 -6.63 5.37 -15.27
N ALA A 71 -7.80 5.10 -14.73
CA ALA A 71 -7.95 4.51 -13.40
C ALA A 71 -7.53 3.03 -13.38
N VAL A 72 -7.79 2.31 -14.49
CA VAL A 72 -7.30 0.93 -14.67
C VAL A 72 -5.78 0.92 -14.73
N LYS A 73 -5.16 1.82 -15.51
CA LYS A 73 -3.72 1.95 -15.62
C LYS A 73 -3.07 2.27 -14.28
N LYS A 74 -3.63 3.22 -13.52
CA LYS A 74 -3.14 3.57 -12.18
C LYS A 74 -3.17 2.39 -11.22
N LYS A 75 -4.26 1.63 -11.20
CA LYS A 75 -4.38 0.43 -10.38
C LYS A 75 -3.36 -0.63 -10.80
N GLU A 76 -3.22 -0.90 -12.08
CA GLU A 76 -2.25 -1.86 -12.61
C GLU A 76 -0.81 -1.47 -12.24
N ALA A 77 -0.43 -0.22 -12.47
CA ALA A 77 0.89 0.31 -12.11
C ALA A 77 1.17 0.15 -10.61
N HIS A 78 0.20 0.50 -9.77
CA HIS A 78 0.31 0.37 -8.33
C HIS A 78 0.48 -1.09 -7.88
N ASP A 79 -0.26 -2.03 -8.47
CA ASP A 79 -0.16 -3.46 -8.16
C ASP A 79 1.20 -4.03 -8.57
N ILE A 80 1.74 -3.60 -9.71
CA ILE A 80 3.09 -3.98 -10.15
C ILE A 80 4.15 -3.41 -9.20
N ALA A 81 4.07 -2.15 -8.81
CA ALA A 81 4.99 -1.55 -7.85
C ALA A 81 4.98 -2.27 -6.49
N ARG A 82 3.80 -2.70 -6.02
CA ARG A 82 3.67 -3.52 -4.80
C ARG A 82 4.40 -4.86 -4.93
N ARG A 83 4.34 -5.51 -6.09
CA ARG A 83 5.10 -6.75 -6.35
C ARG A 83 6.60 -6.49 -6.29
N GLY A 84 7.09 -5.40 -6.89
CA GLY A 84 8.48 -4.98 -6.78
C GLY A 84 8.92 -4.84 -5.32
N ARG A 85 8.11 -4.21 -4.48
CA ARG A 85 8.37 -4.09 -3.04
C ARG A 85 8.45 -5.45 -2.34
N ALA A 86 7.57 -6.38 -2.67
CA ALA A 86 7.61 -7.72 -2.09
C ALA A 86 8.87 -8.49 -2.48
N VAL A 87 9.35 -8.34 -3.72
CA VAL A 87 10.60 -8.94 -4.20
C VAL A 87 11.82 -8.39 -3.48
N MET A 88 11.81 -7.09 -3.13
CA MET A 88 12.92 -6.44 -2.46
C MET A 88 13.14 -6.91 -1.01
N ILE A 89 12.16 -7.52 -0.37
CA ILE A 89 12.22 -7.93 1.04
C ILE A 89 12.58 -9.43 1.16
N PRO A 90 13.64 -9.80 1.92
CA PRO A 90 14.61 -8.92 2.60
C PRO A 90 15.57 -8.23 1.61
N PRO A 91 16.06 -7.02 1.94
CA PRO A 91 16.93 -6.29 1.03
C PRO A 91 18.29 -7.00 0.91
N SER A 92 18.64 -7.34 -0.32
CA SER A 92 19.95 -7.88 -0.72
C SER A 92 20.28 -7.31 -2.10
N ALA A 93 21.54 -7.29 -2.49
CA ALA A 93 21.93 -6.80 -3.82
C ALA A 93 21.15 -7.49 -4.94
N ARG A 94 20.91 -8.81 -4.81
CA ARG A 94 20.11 -9.60 -5.75
C ARG A 94 18.64 -9.17 -5.78
N ASN A 95 18.00 -9.03 -4.61
CA ASN A 95 16.60 -8.68 -4.51
C ASN A 95 16.34 -7.24 -4.93
N ILE A 96 17.26 -6.34 -4.61
CA ILE A 96 17.24 -4.94 -5.07
C ILE A 96 17.27 -4.91 -6.61
N ALA A 97 18.22 -5.61 -7.22
CA ALA A 97 18.31 -5.68 -8.70
C ALA A 97 17.05 -6.31 -9.33
N ALA A 98 16.50 -7.37 -8.71
CA ALA A 98 15.31 -8.07 -9.21
C ALA A 98 14.02 -7.25 -9.05
N SER A 99 13.96 -6.30 -8.11
CA SER A 99 12.78 -5.46 -7.87
C SER A 99 12.66 -4.28 -8.85
N LYS A 100 13.78 -3.73 -9.34
CA LYS A 100 13.79 -2.55 -10.21
C LYS A 100 12.90 -2.69 -11.46
N PRO A 101 12.94 -3.80 -12.23
CA PRO A 101 12.10 -3.95 -13.43
C PRO A 101 10.60 -3.82 -13.16
N PHE A 102 10.13 -4.15 -11.95
CA PHE A 102 8.73 -3.95 -11.56
C PHE A 102 8.40 -2.47 -11.44
N TYR A 103 9.29 -1.68 -10.84
CA TYR A 103 9.08 -0.25 -10.71
C TYR A 103 9.16 0.47 -12.06
N ASP A 104 10.15 0.10 -12.90
CA ASP A 104 10.25 0.63 -14.26
C ASP A 104 8.97 0.34 -15.05
N ARG A 105 8.48 -0.90 -14.99
CA ARG A 105 7.22 -1.27 -15.64
C ARG A 105 6.01 -0.52 -15.11
N ALA A 106 5.94 -0.26 -13.82
CA ALA A 106 4.86 0.51 -13.23
C ALA A 106 4.86 1.97 -13.74
N ILE A 107 6.05 2.59 -13.90
CA ILE A 107 6.20 3.94 -14.46
C ILE A 107 5.82 3.97 -15.95
N GLU A 108 6.15 2.93 -16.72
CA GLU A 108 5.71 2.83 -18.12
C GLU A 108 4.19 2.81 -18.29
N ILE A 109 3.47 2.23 -17.32
CA ILE A 109 2.00 2.16 -17.33
C ILE A 109 1.38 3.46 -16.82
N ASP A 110 1.92 4.00 -15.74
CA ASP A 110 1.50 5.28 -15.14
C ASP A 110 2.73 6.08 -14.71
N GLU A 111 3.06 7.11 -15.47
CA GLU A 111 4.18 8.03 -15.21
C GLU A 111 4.07 8.77 -13.86
N ASN A 112 2.87 8.77 -13.25
CA ASN A 112 2.60 9.37 -11.95
C ASN A 112 2.47 8.31 -10.82
N CYS A 113 3.02 7.12 -11.01
CA CYS A 113 3.05 6.09 -9.97
C CYS A 113 4.07 6.43 -8.87
N ALA A 114 3.67 7.21 -7.86
CA ALA A 114 4.52 7.62 -6.74
C ALA A 114 5.22 6.44 -6.04
N MET A 115 4.52 5.31 -5.87
CA MET A 115 5.07 4.10 -5.24
C MET A 115 6.24 3.51 -6.03
N ALA A 116 6.23 3.60 -7.35
CA ALA A 116 7.32 3.08 -8.19
C ALA A 116 8.58 3.95 -8.05
N TYR A 117 8.43 5.26 -8.11
CA TYR A 117 9.54 6.18 -7.85
C TYR A 117 10.11 6.02 -6.44
N ALA A 118 9.25 5.92 -5.42
CA ALA A 118 9.69 5.65 -4.06
C ALA A 118 10.46 4.34 -3.93
N GLY A 119 10.02 3.30 -4.65
CA GLY A 119 10.69 2.01 -4.71
C GLY A 119 12.07 2.07 -5.36
N LEU A 120 12.20 2.75 -6.51
CA LEU A 120 13.51 2.98 -7.16
C LEU A 120 14.46 3.77 -6.28
N GLY A 121 13.97 4.86 -5.68
CA GLY A 121 14.77 5.67 -4.76
C GLY A 121 15.27 4.85 -3.56
N HIS A 122 14.41 4.06 -2.97
CA HIS A 122 14.78 3.18 -1.86
C HIS A 122 15.79 2.11 -2.28
N CYS A 123 15.63 1.49 -3.45
CA CYS A 123 16.59 0.54 -4.01
C CYS A 123 17.98 1.16 -4.16
N ASP A 124 18.08 2.35 -4.73
CA ASP A 124 19.36 3.00 -4.98
C ASP A 124 20.05 3.40 -3.67
N ILE A 125 19.31 3.98 -2.73
CA ILE A 125 19.86 4.40 -1.43
C ILE A 125 20.33 3.20 -0.61
N ILE A 126 19.55 2.13 -0.52
CA ILE A 126 19.96 0.91 0.21
C ILE A 126 21.16 0.25 -0.49
N ASN A 127 21.19 0.22 -1.82
CA ASN A 127 22.34 -0.30 -2.57
C ASN A 127 23.61 0.52 -2.31
N ALA A 128 23.50 1.85 -2.30
CA ALA A 128 24.60 2.75 -1.97
C ALA A 128 25.16 2.52 -0.56
N TRP A 129 24.28 2.29 0.42
CA TRP A 129 24.68 2.09 1.81
C TRP A 129 25.33 0.73 2.08
N HIS A 130 24.79 -0.33 1.51
CA HIS A 130 25.10 -1.68 1.95
C HIS A 130 25.85 -2.53 0.93
N HIS A 131 25.83 -2.16 -0.35
CA HIS A 131 26.30 -3.05 -1.41
C HIS A 131 27.27 -2.40 -2.41
N GLU A 132 27.37 -1.05 -2.49
CA GLU A 132 28.28 -0.39 -3.39
C GLU A 132 29.50 0.17 -2.64
N PHE A 133 30.68 -0.30 -3.01
CA PHE A 133 31.95 0.07 -2.38
C PHE A 133 32.76 1.10 -3.19
N ASP A 134 32.47 1.25 -4.48
CA ASP A 134 33.09 2.30 -5.30
C ASP A 134 32.52 3.68 -4.92
N PRO A 135 33.37 4.64 -4.47
CA PRO A 135 32.87 5.94 -4.00
C PRO A 135 32.09 6.73 -5.06
N HIS A 136 32.50 6.65 -6.34
CA HIS A 136 31.83 7.39 -7.42
C HIS A 136 30.46 6.77 -7.74
N LYS A 137 30.38 5.45 -7.84
CA LYS A 137 29.12 4.75 -8.07
C LYS A 137 28.16 4.94 -6.90
N ARG A 138 28.68 4.86 -5.67
CA ARG A 138 27.89 5.10 -4.46
C ARG A 138 27.32 6.53 -4.45
N SER A 139 28.13 7.54 -4.77
CA SER A 139 27.67 8.93 -4.86
C SER A 139 26.56 9.09 -5.93
N ASN A 140 26.72 8.46 -7.08
CA ASN A 140 25.70 8.48 -8.13
C ASN A 140 24.38 7.83 -7.66
N LEU A 141 24.44 6.68 -6.97
CA LEU A 141 23.27 6.02 -6.42
C LEU A 141 22.53 6.88 -5.38
N PHE A 142 23.25 7.59 -4.52
CA PHE A 142 22.63 8.55 -3.61
C PHE A 142 21.94 9.69 -4.37
N THR A 143 22.58 10.22 -5.39
CA THR A 143 22.01 11.31 -6.19
C THR A 143 20.75 10.87 -6.94
N THR A 144 20.80 9.72 -7.62
CA THR A 144 19.63 9.17 -8.36
C THR A 144 18.52 8.74 -7.42
N GLY A 145 18.88 8.06 -6.33
CA GLY A 145 17.92 7.61 -5.34
C GLY A 145 17.18 8.77 -4.65
N SER A 146 17.89 9.85 -4.32
CA SER A 146 17.28 11.06 -3.76
C SER A 146 16.34 11.74 -4.76
N ALA A 147 16.76 11.83 -6.03
CA ALA A 147 15.92 12.41 -7.09
C ALA A 147 14.61 11.62 -7.28
N PHE A 148 14.66 10.29 -7.26
CA PHE A 148 13.46 9.44 -7.30
C PHE A 148 12.58 9.62 -6.06
N ALA A 149 13.16 9.71 -4.87
CA ALA A 149 12.40 9.91 -3.64
C ALA A 149 11.71 11.29 -3.64
N GLU A 150 12.37 12.35 -4.10
CA GLU A 150 11.77 13.68 -4.27
C GLU A 150 10.63 13.65 -5.29
N LYS A 151 10.81 12.98 -6.43
CA LYS A 151 9.74 12.83 -7.43
C LYS A 151 8.52 12.11 -6.86
N ALA A 152 8.73 11.05 -6.08
CA ALA A 152 7.63 10.36 -5.41
C ALA A 152 6.88 11.27 -4.43
N ARG A 153 7.61 12.10 -3.68
CA ARG A 153 7.04 13.08 -2.73
C ARG A 153 6.24 14.17 -3.43
N GLU A 154 6.70 14.64 -4.61
CA GLU A 154 5.96 15.60 -5.42
C GLU A 154 4.62 15.03 -5.90
N ILE A 155 4.59 13.74 -6.30
CA ILE A 155 3.38 13.08 -6.80
C ILE A 155 2.42 12.77 -5.64
N ASP A 156 2.92 12.19 -4.56
CA ASP A 156 2.14 11.85 -3.37
C ASP A 156 2.87 12.25 -2.07
N PRO A 157 2.58 13.45 -1.53
CA PRO A 157 3.19 13.92 -0.29
C PRO A 157 2.84 13.10 0.95
N LYS A 158 1.83 12.23 0.88
CA LYS A 158 1.42 11.37 2.01
C LYS A 158 2.15 10.03 2.03
N LEU A 159 2.85 9.68 0.97
CA LEU A 159 3.58 8.42 0.90
C LEU A 159 4.80 8.45 1.84
N ALA A 160 4.84 7.54 2.81
CA ALA A 160 5.88 7.55 3.85
C ALA A 160 7.28 7.14 3.34
N LEU A 161 7.36 6.24 2.37
CA LEU A 161 8.63 5.66 1.90
C LEU A 161 9.67 6.68 1.40
N PRO A 162 9.31 7.73 0.63
CA PRO A 162 10.27 8.75 0.22
C PRO A 162 10.94 9.44 1.39
N TYR A 163 10.19 9.74 2.46
CA TYR A 163 10.73 10.42 3.64
C TYR A 163 11.74 9.55 4.39
N VAL A 164 11.49 8.23 4.47
CA VAL A 164 12.46 7.28 5.05
C VAL A 164 13.74 7.25 4.22
N SER A 165 13.63 7.25 2.90
CA SER A 165 14.79 7.20 2.00
C SER A 165 15.62 8.48 2.04
N LEU A 166 14.98 9.65 2.18
CA LEU A 166 15.66 10.95 2.27
C LEU A 166 16.26 11.24 3.66
N SER A 167 15.91 10.47 4.68
CA SER A 167 16.44 10.62 6.04
C SER A 167 17.69 9.78 6.33
N LEU A 168 18.09 8.94 5.40
CA LEU A 168 19.31 8.11 5.48
C LEU A 168 20.51 8.85 4.88
#